data_55519c24788add9c8035c21e56d5a2e4
#
_entry.id   55519c24788add9c8035c21e56d5a2e4
#
_cell.length_a   1.000
_cell.length_b   1.000
_cell.length_c   1.000
_cell.angle_alpha   90.00
_cell.angle_beta   90.00
_cell.angle_gamma   90.00
#
_symmetry.space_group_name_H-M   'P 1'
#
loop_
_entity.id
_entity.type
_entity.pdbx_description
1 polymer ?
#
loop_
_entity_poly.entity_id
_entity_poly.type
_entity_poly.pdbx_seq_one_letter_code
_entity_poly.pdbx_strand_id
1 'polypeptide(L)'
;PELIIFQAGSIYDTVGDDPAWAGIAAIDDGNYYQVPNDPYCWMNNPPTVNQLMGMQWLPRLLYPDKFDDTIADVTRAYYHTMYQYDLSDAELADLLADAQPR
;
A
#
# COMPACT_ATOMS: atom_id res chain seq x y z
N PRO A 1 -5.07 2.19 17.72
CA PRO A 1 -4.69 2.98 16.53
C PRO A 1 -5.87 3.18 15.59
N GLU A 2 -5.84 4.23 14.83
CA GLU A 2 -6.88 4.58 13.84
C GLU A 2 -6.54 4.04 12.44
N LEU A 3 -5.30 3.69 12.20
CA LEU A 3 -4.80 3.11 10.95
C LEU A 3 -3.65 2.17 11.26
N ILE A 4 -3.60 1.02 10.57
CA ILE A 4 -2.51 0.05 10.67
C ILE A 4 -1.98 -0.28 9.29
N ILE A 5 -0.66 -0.37 9.16
CA ILE A 5 0.01 -0.81 7.94
C ILE A 5 0.77 -2.09 8.24
N PHE A 6 0.49 -3.12 7.47
CA PHE A 6 1.13 -4.43 7.57
C PHE A 6 2.18 -4.62 6.48
N GLN A 7 3.21 -5.37 6.80
CA GLN A 7 4.15 -5.85 5.77
C GLN A 7 3.54 -7.01 4.98
N ALA A 8 4.02 -7.19 3.76
CA ALA A 8 3.70 -8.38 2.97
C ALA A 8 4.12 -9.66 3.71
N GLY A 9 3.29 -10.70 3.63
CA GLY A 9 3.54 -11.96 4.32
C GLY A 9 3.29 -11.94 5.83
N SER A 10 2.62 -10.89 6.32
CA SER A 10 2.19 -10.80 7.71
C SER A 10 0.80 -11.45 7.92
N ILE A 11 0.13 -11.07 8.99
CA ILE A 11 -1.22 -11.55 9.32
C ILE A 11 -2.34 -10.77 8.62
N TYR A 12 -2.02 -9.90 7.64
CA TYR A 12 -2.98 -9.02 6.98
C TYR A 12 -4.25 -9.75 6.51
N ASP A 13 -4.07 -10.92 5.88
CA ASP A 13 -5.19 -11.67 5.30
C ASP A 13 -6.15 -12.25 6.34
N THR A 14 -5.72 -12.36 7.59
CA THR A 14 -6.51 -13.01 8.65
C THR A 14 -6.87 -12.09 9.81
N VAL A 15 -6.25 -10.92 9.90
CA VAL A 15 -6.39 -10.01 11.04
C VAL A 15 -7.83 -9.55 11.26
N GLY A 16 -8.59 -9.36 10.19
CA GLY A 16 -9.98 -8.89 10.27
C GLY A 16 -10.93 -9.88 10.93
N ASP A 17 -10.61 -11.18 10.86
CA ASP A 17 -11.41 -12.26 11.42
C ASP A 17 -10.83 -12.81 12.74
N ASP A 18 -9.69 -12.30 13.18
CA ASP A 18 -9.01 -12.79 14.38
C ASP A 18 -9.55 -12.08 15.63
N PRO A 19 -10.19 -12.82 16.58
CA PRO A 19 -10.75 -12.23 17.80
C PRO A 19 -9.72 -11.48 18.67
N ALA A 20 -8.43 -11.80 18.54
CA ALA A 20 -7.37 -11.13 19.28
C ALA A 20 -7.21 -9.65 18.92
N TRP A 21 -7.69 -9.26 17.73
CA TRP A 21 -7.63 -7.91 17.19
C TRP A 21 -8.96 -7.14 17.27
N ALA A 22 -10.02 -7.81 17.72
CA ALA A 22 -11.32 -7.18 17.89
C ALA A 22 -11.27 -6.03 18.90
N GLY A 23 -12.00 -4.94 18.59
CA GLY A 23 -12.01 -3.74 19.43
C GLY A 23 -10.87 -2.76 19.13
N ILE A 24 -10.00 -3.07 18.19
CA ILE A 24 -9.02 -2.11 17.68
C ILE A 24 -9.69 -1.31 16.57
N ALA A 25 -9.82 0.02 16.74
CA ALA A 25 -10.56 0.88 15.83
C ALA A 25 -10.16 0.69 14.36
N ALA A 26 -8.86 0.62 14.07
CA ALA A 26 -8.37 0.41 12.72
C ALA A 26 -8.88 -0.90 12.09
N ILE A 27 -9.02 -1.96 12.89
CA ILE A 27 -9.51 -3.27 12.41
C ILE A 27 -11.03 -3.24 12.25
N ASP A 28 -11.74 -2.75 13.26
CA ASP A 28 -13.20 -2.68 13.26
C ASP A 28 -13.73 -1.78 12.13
N ASP A 29 -13.01 -0.70 11.82
CA ASP A 29 -13.35 0.25 10.75
C ASP A 29 -12.83 -0.17 9.36
N GLY A 30 -12.04 -1.25 9.27
CA GLY A 30 -11.42 -1.69 8.02
C GLY A 30 -10.31 -0.76 7.53
N ASN A 31 -9.73 0.04 8.41
CA ASN A 31 -8.71 1.03 8.09
C ASN A 31 -7.30 0.45 8.29
N TYR A 32 -7.04 -0.68 7.65
CA TYR A 32 -5.75 -1.35 7.66
C TYR A 32 -5.36 -1.77 6.25
N TYR A 33 -4.08 -1.66 5.96
CA TYR A 33 -3.54 -1.80 4.60
C TYR A 33 -2.26 -2.64 4.63
N GLN A 34 -1.94 -3.23 3.49
CA GLN A 34 -0.67 -3.92 3.30
C GLN A 34 0.22 -3.10 2.36
N VAL A 35 1.48 -2.89 2.77
CA VAL A 35 2.44 -2.18 1.94
C VAL A 35 2.74 -2.98 0.67
N PRO A 36 2.71 -2.36 -0.52
CA PRO A 36 3.10 -3.04 -1.75
C PRO A 36 4.54 -3.57 -1.70
N ASN A 37 4.77 -4.73 -2.32
CA ASN A 37 6.04 -5.45 -2.24
C ASN A 37 6.38 -6.13 -3.57
N ASP A 38 6.43 -5.36 -4.66
CA ASP A 38 6.81 -5.89 -5.97
C ASP A 38 7.57 -4.83 -6.78
N PRO A 39 8.80 -5.10 -7.21
CA PRO A 39 9.63 -6.28 -6.87
C PRO A 39 10.17 -6.25 -5.45
N TYR A 40 10.07 -5.11 -4.74
CA TYR A 40 10.56 -4.93 -3.37
C TYR A 40 9.58 -4.08 -2.54
N CYS A 41 9.65 -4.23 -1.23
CA CYS A 41 8.83 -3.46 -0.30
C CYS A 41 8.99 -1.95 -0.50
N TRP A 42 7.86 -1.23 -0.47
CA TRP A 42 7.86 0.22 -0.64
C TRP A 42 8.28 1.01 0.60
N MET A 43 8.36 0.38 1.77
CA MET A 43 8.65 1.13 3.01
C MET A 43 9.98 0.78 3.64
N ASN A 44 10.23 -0.48 3.96
CA ASN A 44 11.31 -0.77 4.90
C ASN A 44 12.24 -1.92 4.51
N ASN A 45 11.79 -3.14 4.37
CA ASN A 45 12.67 -4.29 4.35
C ASN A 45 12.47 -5.21 3.14
N PRO A 46 13.51 -5.41 2.34
CA PRO A 46 14.81 -4.73 2.36
C PRO A 46 14.72 -3.27 1.91
N PRO A 47 15.58 -2.37 2.43
CA PRO A 47 15.61 -0.99 1.95
C PRO A 47 16.10 -0.93 0.50
N THR A 48 15.29 -0.37 -0.39
CA THR A 48 15.58 -0.26 -1.83
C THR A 48 15.08 1.07 -2.38
N VAL A 49 15.30 1.29 -3.67
CA VAL A 49 14.76 2.45 -4.40
C VAL A 49 13.24 2.53 -4.30
N ASN A 50 12.53 1.43 -4.06
CA ASN A 50 11.08 1.40 -3.89
C ASN A 50 10.59 2.16 -2.66
N GLN A 51 11.46 2.53 -1.73
CA GLN A 51 11.11 3.47 -0.66
C GLN A 51 10.64 4.83 -1.20
N LEU A 52 11.08 5.23 -2.38
CA LEU A 52 10.56 6.42 -3.05
C LEU A 52 9.05 6.30 -3.31
N MET A 53 8.58 5.10 -3.65
CA MET A 53 7.15 4.84 -3.78
C MET A 53 6.42 4.90 -2.44
N GLY A 54 7.01 4.40 -1.37
CA GLY A 54 6.46 4.55 -0.03
C GLY A 54 6.25 6.02 0.37
N MET A 55 7.18 6.88 0.01
CA MET A 55 7.09 8.33 0.22
C MET A 55 5.99 8.99 -0.61
N GLN A 56 5.59 8.41 -1.73
CA GLN A 56 4.47 8.88 -2.54
C GLN A 56 3.13 8.29 -2.07
N TRP A 57 3.15 7.02 -1.70
CA TRP A 57 1.96 6.27 -1.30
C TRP A 57 1.40 6.69 0.06
N LEU A 58 2.23 6.72 1.08
CA LEU A 58 1.78 6.97 2.45
C LEU A 58 1.06 8.31 2.63
N PRO A 59 1.58 9.45 2.12
CA PRO A 59 0.87 10.71 2.22
C PRO A 59 -0.49 10.70 1.49
N ARG A 60 -0.59 10.04 0.33
CA ARG A 60 -1.84 9.94 -0.42
C ARG A 60 -2.86 9.06 0.29
N LEU A 61 -2.41 8.03 0.99
CA LEU A 61 -3.27 7.20 1.83
C LEU A 61 -3.83 7.99 3.02
N LEU A 62 -2.97 8.78 3.68
CA LEU A 62 -3.34 9.52 4.89
C LEU A 62 -4.12 10.82 4.59
N TYR A 63 -3.78 11.51 3.49
CA TYR A 63 -4.30 12.83 3.15
C TYR A 63 -4.68 12.89 1.66
N PRO A 64 -5.65 12.08 1.20
CA PRO A 64 -5.99 11.98 -0.23
C PRO A 64 -6.42 13.33 -0.83
N ASP A 65 -7.05 14.19 -0.05
CA ASP A 65 -7.55 15.51 -0.50
C ASP A 65 -6.44 16.54 -0.76
N LYS A 66 -5.20 16.20 -0.42
CA LYS A 66 -4.05 17.11 -0.62
C LYS A 66 -3.33 16.88 -1.95
N PHE A 67 -3.78 15.92 -2.73
CA PHE A 67 -3.14 15.55 -4.00
C PHE A 67 -4.15 15.58 -5.13
N ASP A 68 -3.74 16.09 -6.29
CA ASP A 68 -4.57 16.17 -7.50
C ASP A 68 -4.44 14.89 -8.35
N ASP A 69 -3.36 14.12 -8.16
CA ASP A 69 -3.11 12.86 -8.84
C ASP A 69 -3.47 11.64 -7.98
N THR A 70 -3.53 10.48 -8.60
CA THR A 70 -3.81 9.22 -7.93
C THR A 70 -2.53 8.43 -7.68
N ILE A 71 -2.56 7.52 -6.69
CA ILE A 71 -1.45 6.60 -6.48
C ILE A 71 -1.24 5.69 -7.70
N ALA A 72 -2.30 5.36 -8.43
CA ALA A 72 -2.21 4.59 -9.67
C ALA A 72 -1.35 5.31 -10.73
N ASP A 73 -1.60 6.59 -10.96
CA ASP A 73 -0.84 7.39 -11.93
C ASP A 73 0.63 7.51 -11.54
N VAL A 74 0.89 7.78 -10.26
CA VAL A 74 2.26 7.89 -9.72
C VAL A 74 2.98 6.54 -9.83
N THR A 75 2.29 5.44 -9.54
CA THR A 75 2.87 4.08 -9.64
C THR A 75 3.27 3.75 -11.08
N ARG A 76 2.39 4.00 -12.05
CA ARG A 76 2.72 3.79 -13.46
C ARG A 76 3.95 4.59 -13.89
N ALA A 77 3.99 5.86 -13.55
CA ALA A 77 5.11 6.75 -13.89
C ALA A 77 6.42 6.28 -13.25
N TYR A 78 6.38 5.84 -12.01
CA TYR A 78 7.54 5.35 -11.29
C TYR A 78 8.11 4.08 -11.92
N TYR A 79 7.28 3.06 -12.15
CA TYR A 79 7.75 1.80 -12.75
C TYR A 79 8.23 1.99 -14.18
N HIS A 80 7.59 2.87 -14.96
CA HIS A 80 8.08 3.24 -16.28
C HIS A 80 9.47 3.89 -16.20
N THR A 81 9.67 4.85 -15.32
CA THR A 81 10.92 5.60 -15.19
C THR A 81 12.05 4.77 -14.60
N MET A 82 11.79 4.06 -13.51
CA MET A 82 12.81 3.37 -12.73
C MET A 82 13.14 1.97 -13.26
N TYR A 83 12.14 1.26 -13.78
CA TYR A 83 12.30 -0.11 -14.26
C TYR A 83 12.11 -0.23 -15.78
N GLN A 84 11.74 0.86 -16.46
CA GLN A 84 11.41 0.85 -17.89
C GLN A 84 10.35 -0.20 -18.20
N TYR A 85 9.38 -0.32 -17.30
CA TYR A 85 8.32 -1.31 -17.34
C TYR A 85 6.94 -0.64 -17.29
N ASP A 86 6.12 -0.94 -18.29
CA ASP A 86 4.76 -0.43 -18.38
C ASP A 86 3.79 -1.43 -17.73
N LEU A 87 3.34 -1.11 -16.51
CA LEU A 87 2.35 -1.92 -15.80
C LEU A 87 1.05 -2.00 -16.58
N SER A 88 0.53 -3.21 -16.78
CA SER A 88 -0.83 -3.40 -17.27
C SER A 88 -1.84 -2.99 -16.19
N ASP A 89 -3.11 -2.81 -16.59
CA ASP A 89 -4.18 -2.49 -15.63
C ASP A 89 -4.35 -3.59 -14.57
N ALA A 90 -4.19 -4.86 -14.97
CA ALA A 90 -4.29 -5.99 -14.06
C ALA A 90 -3.12 -6.01 -13.06
N GLU A 91 -1.90 -5.81 -13.53
CA GLU A 91 -0.71 -5.75 -12.66
C GLU A 91 -0.80 -4.59 -11.66
N LEU A 92 -1.27 -3.42 -12.12
CA LEU A 92 -1.46 -2.27 -11.26
C LEU A 92 -2.54 -2.53 -10.21
N ALA A 93 -3.66 -3.14 -10.60
CA ALA A 93 -4.73 -3.51 -9.69
C ALA A 93 -4.25 -4.49 -8.62
N ASP A 94 -3.49 -5.53 -9.01
CA ASP A 94 -2.93 -6.50 -8.07
C ASP A 94 -1.94 -5.86 -7.10
N LEU A 95 -1.07 -4.99 -7.61
CA LEU A 95 -0.06 -4.30 -6.79
C LEU A 95 -0.69 -3.42 -5.72
N LEU A 96 -1.80 -2.76 -6.03
CA LEU A 96 -2.48 -1.80 -5.15
C LEU A 96 -3.68 -2.39 -4.40
N ALA A 97 -3.98 -3.67 -4.58
CA ALA A 97 -5.21 -4.30 -4.08
C ALA A 97 -5.43 -4.07 -2.57
N ASP A 98 -4.37 -4.21 -1.79
CA ASP A 98 -4.41 -4.10 -0.32
C ASP A 98 -3.82 -2.78 0.21
N ALA A 99 -3.52 -1.85 -0.70
CA ALA A 99 -2.76 -0.64 -0.41
C ALA A 99 -3.60 0.65 -0.48
N GLN A 100 -4.89 0.55 -0.70
CA GLN A 100 -5.78 1.70 -0.82
C GLN A 100 -7.15 1.40 -0.20
N PRO A 101 -7.94 2.43 0.15
CA PRO A 101 -9.26 2.24 0.75
C PRO A 101 -10.16 1.33 -0.10
N ARG A 102 -10.86 0.47 0.59
CA ARG A 102 -11.81 -0.49 0.01
C ARG A 102 -13.11 0.17 -0.39
#